data_21efac9575a1f79b452e08665ce89f5e
#
_entry.id   21efac9575a1f79b452e08665ce89f5e
#
_cell.length_a   1.000
_cell.length_b   1.000
_cell.length_c   1.000
_cell.angle_alpha   90.00
_cell.angle_beta   90.00
_cell.angle_gamma   90.00
#
_symmetry.space_group_name_H-M   'P 1'
#
loop_
_entity.id
_entity.type
_entity.pdbx_description
1 polymer ?
#
loop_
_entity_poly.entity_id
_entity_poly.type
_entity_poly.pdbx_seq_one_letter_code
_entity_poly.pdbx_strand_id
1 'polypeptide(L)'
;MEIINNGIRPDHQVIFDMIEPGSRVLDLGCGTGDLLQLVARDKDARVQGIELDEHAIYECVRKGLSVCQSDIESGLAEYPDGSFDYVILNQSLQEIRKVFFLLREALRVGNRVIVGFPNFAYINARVCLGLGGKAPMTPSLPYHWYDTPNVRFLSISDFRNFCAEKGFAVRKACFLNGERPITFWPNLRALGAIFLLSWEEKKGR
;
A
#
# COMPACT_ATOMS: atom_id res chain seq x y z
N MET A 1 6.49 -19.88 -2.07
CA MET A 1 5.14 -19.38 -2.36
C MET A 1 5.07 -19.16 -3.86
N GLU A 2 4.47 -20.09 -4.59
CA GLU A 2 4.23 -19.93 -6.03
C GLU A 2 3.05 -19.00 -6.21
N ILE A 3 3.23 -17.91 -6.92
CA ILE A 3 2.14 -16.97 -7.27
C ILE A 3 1.45 -17.60 -8.48
N ILE A 4 0.26 -18.16 -8.25
CA ILE A 4 -0.58 -18.71 -9.32
C ILE A 4 -1.12 -17.52 -10.11
N ASN A 5 -0.63 -17.35 -11.32
CA ASN A 5 -0.98 -16.22 -12.21
C ASN A 5 -2.38 -16.44 -12.84
N ASN A 6 -3.43 -16.01 -12.13
CA ASN A 6 -4.81 -15.98 -12.62
C ASN A 6 -5.20 -14.60 -13.17
N GLY A 7 -4.25 -13.80 -13.68
CA GLY A 7 -4.50 -12.44 -14.10
C GLY A 7 -4.60 -11.42 -12.94
N ILE A 8 -4.32 -11.86 -11.70
CA ILE A 8 -4.30 -11.01 -10.52
C ILE A 8 -2.93 -10.31 -10.43
N ARG A 9 -2.91 -9.02 -10.13
CA ARG A 9 -1.67 -8.29 -9.87
C ARG A 9 -0.90 -8.92 -8.71
N PRO A 10 0.44 -9.07 -8.80
CA PRO A 10 1.25 -9.73 -7.76
C PRO A 10 1.15 -9.06 -6.38
N ASP A 11 1.05 -7.74 -6.33
CA ASP A 11 0.86 -6.99 -5.10
C ASP A 11 -0.52 -7.26 -4.48
N HIS A 12 -1.58 -7.35 -5.30
CA HIS A 12 -2.92 -7.72 -4.84
C HIS A 12 -2.95 -9.12 -4.24
N GLN A 13 -2.25 -10.10 -4.85
CA GLN A 13 -2.16 -11.45 -4.30
C GLN A 13 -1.47 -11.46 -2.93
N VAL A 14 -0.38 -10.73 -2.76
CA VAL A 14 0.32 -10.63 -1.46
C VAL A 14 -0.56 -9.98 -0.40
N ILE A 15 -1.28 -8.90 -0.75
CA ILE A 15 -2.22 -8.24 0.15
C ILE A 15 -3.38 -9.17 0.52
N PHE A 16 -3.96 -9.85 -0.47
CA PHE A 16 -5.01 -10.84 -0.27
C PHE A 16 -4.58 -11.93 0.73
N ASP A 17 -3.35 -12.46 0.60
CA ASP A 17 -2.80 -13.49 1.50
C ASP A 17 -2.56 -12.98 2.94
N MET A 18 -2.53 -11.67 3.16
CA MET A 18 -2.40 -11.05 4.49
C MET A 18 -3.72 -10.82 5.20
N ILE A 19 -4.85 -10.82 4.46
CA ILE A 19 -6.18 -10.53 4.99
C ILE A 19 -6.84 -11.83 5.45
N GLU A 20 -7.39 -11.83 6.65
CA GLU A 20 -8.14 -12.97 7.20
C GLU A 20 -9.58 -12.99 6.63
N PRO A 21 -10.18 -14.17 6.40
CA PRO A 21 -11.57 -14.26 5.94
C PRO A 21 -12.56 -13.59 6.91
N GLY A 22 -13.63 -13.01 6.37
CA GLY A 22 -14.68 -12.35 7.14
C GLY A 22 -14.31 -10.98 7.72
N SER A 23 -13.11 -10.46 7.41
CA SER A 23 -12.59 -9.20 7.94
C SER A 23 -13.35 -7.98 7.40
N ARG A 24 -13.30 -6.88 8.18
CA ARG A 24 -13.71 -5.54 7.73
C ARG A 24 -12.48 -4.84 7.17
N VAL A 25 -12.55 -4.42 5.91
CA VAL A 25 -11.41 -3.86 5.17
C VAL A 25 -11.75 -2.48 4.62
N LEU A 26 -10.88 -1.50 4.87
CA LEU A 26 -10.91 -0.17 4.27
C LEU A 26 -9.71 0.00 3.34
N ASP A 27 -9.92 0.40 2.09
CA ASP A 27 -8.85 0.66 1.12
C ASP A 27 -8.79 2.15 0.79
N LEU A 28 -7.64 2.77 1.07
CA LEU A 28 -7.40 4.20 0.89
C LEU A 28 -6.70 4.46 -0.45
N GLY A 29 -7.44 5.03 -1.40
CA GLY A 29 -7.05 5.13 -2.80
C GLY A 29 -7.29 3.80 -3.50
N CYS A 30 -8.54 3.31 -3.44
CA CYS A 30 -8.87 1.97 -3.93
C CYS A 30 -8.87 1.84 -5.48
N GLY A 31 -8.69 2.96 -6.21
CA GLY A 31 -8.74 2.98 -7.67
C GLY A 31 -10.02 2.35 -8.19
N THR A 32 -9.93 1.51 -9.19
CA THR A 32 -11.08 0.81 -9.81
C THR A 32 -11.66 -0.32 -8.94
N GLY A 33 -11.15 -0.54 -7.72
CA GLY A 33 -11.67 -1.50 -6.76
C GLY A 33 -11.34 -2.97 -7.04
N ASP A 34 -10.35 -3.27 -7.88
CA ASP A 34 -10.01 -4.65 -8.24
C ASP A 34 -9.57 -5.49 -7.03
N LEU A 35 -8.75 -4.88 -6.14
CA LEU A 35 -8.35 -5.53 -4.90
C LEU A 35 -9.54 -5.75 -3.96
N LEU A 36 -10.39 -4.74 -3.79
CA LEU A 36 -11.57 -4.84 -2.95
C LEU A 36 -12.54 -5.93 -3.46
N GLN A 37 -12.75 -6.00 -4.77
CA GLN A 37 -13.59 -7.02 -5.38
C GLN A 37 -13.05 -8.43 -5.12
N LEU A 38 -11.73 -8.62 -5.26
CA LEU A 38 -11.05 -9.89 -4.98
C LEU A 38 -11.25 -10.30 -3.51
N VAL A 39 -11.01 -9.38 -2.58
CA VAL A 39 -11.11 -9.64 -1.13
C VAL A 39 -12.55 -9.88 -0.71
N ALA A 40 -13.51 -9.11 -1.22
CA ALA A 40 -14.94 -9.32 -0.93
C ALA A 40 -15.42 -10.69 -1.40
N ARG A 41 -15.08 -11.07 -2.64
CA ARG A 41 -15.55 -12.32 -3.26
C ARG A 41 -14.94 -13.56 -2.61
N ASP A 42 -13.62 -13.56 -2.40
CA ASP A 42 -12.87 -14.78 -2.09
C ASP A 42 -12.52 -14.91 -0.59
N LYS A 43 -12.73 -13.84 0.20
CA LYS A 43 -12.55 -13.85 1.67
C LYS A 43 -13.84 -13.58 2.44
N ASP A 44 -14.98 -13.40 1.77
CA ASP A 44 -16.26 -13.03 2.43
C ASP A 44 -16.07 -11.78 3.34
N ALA A 45 -15.20 -10.87 2.92
CA ALA A 45 -14.85 -9.68 3.68
C ALA A 45 -15.85 -8.55 3.42
N ARG A 46 -16.10 -7.74 4.45
CA ARG A 46 -16.86 -6.48 4.31
C ARG A 46 -15.89 -5.39 3.92
N VAL A 47 -16.00 -4.92 2.68
CA VAL A 47 -15.05 -3.96 2.11
C VAL A 47 -15.67 -2.59 1.92
N GLN A 48 -14.85 -1.55 2.10
CA GLN A 48 -15.16 -0.18 1.77
C GLN A 48 -13.92 0.47 1.13
N GLY A 49 -14.13 1.30 0.10
CA GLY A 49 -13.09 2.08 -0.53
C GLY A 49 -13.22 3.57 -0.26
N ILE A 50 -12.10 4.29 -0.29
CA ILE A 50 -12.04 5.74 -0.43
C ILE A 50 -11.25 6.03 -1.69
N GLU A 51 -11.80 6.88 -2.56
CA GLU A 51 -11.18 7.26 -3.83
C GLU A 51 -11.55 8.70 -4.16
N LEU A 52 -10.69 9.41 -4.88
CA LEU A 52 -10.92 10.79 -5.31
C LEU A 52 -11.36 10.89 -6.78
N ASP A 53 -10.86 9.98 -7.62
CA ASP A 53 -11.16 9.96 -9.05
C ASP A 53 -12.57 9.44 -9.34
N GLU A 54 -13.40 10.28 -9.95
CA GLU A 54 -14.82 9.97 -10.24
C GLU A 54 -14.97 8.78 -11.18
N HIS A 55 -14.07 8.61 -12.16
CA HIS A 55 -14.14 7.48 -13.08
C HIS A 55 -13.83 6.16 -12.36
N ALA A 56 -12.84 6.15 -11.47
CA ALA A 56 -12.51 4.99 -10.65
C ALA A 56 -13.66 4.63 -9.70
N ILE A 57 -14.30 5.64 -9.08
CA ILE A 57 -15.49 5.46 -8.24
C ILE A 57 -16.64 4.82 -9.03
N TYR A 58 -16.88 5.30 -10.26
CA TYR A 58 -17.91 4.72 -11.13
C TYR A 58 -17.67 3.23 -11.41
N GLU A 59 -16.40 2.85 -11.66
CA GLU A 59 -16.04 1.44 -11.87
C GLU A 59 -16.25 0.60 -10.58
N CYS A 60 -15.95 1.15 -9.40
CA CYS A 60 -16.26 0.49 -8.12
C CYS A 60 -17.75 0.24 -7.95
N VAL A 61 -18.58 1.26 -8.21
CA VAL A 61 -20.05 1.15 -8.09
C VAL A 61 -20.60 0.11 -9.08
N ARG A 62 -20.08 0.06 -10.31
CA ARG A 62 -20.44 -0.98 -11.29
C ARG A 62 -20.14 -2.39 -10.81
N LYS A 63 -19.09 -2.57 -9.99
CA LYS A 63 -18.71 -3.84 -9.36
C LYS A 63 -19.52 -4.13 -8.09
N GLY A 64 -20.44 -3.25 -7.69
CA GLY A 64 -21.24 -3.38 -6.46
C GLY A 64 -20.46 -3.11 -5.17
N LEU A 65 -19.34 -2.39 -5.27
CA LEU A 65 -18.51 -2.05 -4.12
C LEU A 65 -18.99 -0.76 -3.43
N SER A 66 -18.88 -0.71 -2.11
CA SER A 66 -19.08 0.51 -1.33
C SER A 66 -17.83 1.38 -1.42
N VAL A 67 -17.99 2.60 -1.94
CA VAL A 67 -16.90 3.57 -2.08
C VAL A 67 -17.37 4.96 -1.69
N CYS A 68 -16.52 5.72 -0.99
CA CYS A 68 -16.74 7.11 -0.62
C CYS A 68 -15.78 8.01 -1.42
N GLN A 69 -16.30 9.09 -1.99
CA GLN A 69 -15.45 10.11 -2.62
C GLN A 69 -14.89 11.02 -1.53
N SER A 70 -13.60 10.92 -1.26
CA SER A 70 -12.92 11.75 -0.28
C SER A 70 -11.41 11.80 -0.51
N ASP A 71 -10.80 12.90 -0.08
CA ASP A 71 -9.34 13.01 0.00
C ASP A 71 -8.84 12.33 1.27
N ILE A 72 -8.05 11.28 1.10
CA ILE A 72 -7.45 10.53 2.21
C ILE A 72 -6.52 11.38 3.08
N GLU A 73 -5.96 12.48 2.58
CA GLU A 73 -5.13 13.41 3.36
C GLU A 73 -5.95 14.27 4.36
N SER A 74 -7.25 14.38 4.18
CA SER A 74 -8.15 15.06 5.14
C SER A 74 -8.30 14.28 6.44
N GLY A 75 -7.89 13.01 6.44
CA GLY A 75 -7.96 12.11 7.57
C GLY A 75 -9.20 11.23 7.58
N LEU A 76 -9.32 10.41 8.61
CA LEU A 76 -10.37 9.41 8.76
C LEU A 76 -11.29 9.74 9.95
N ALA A 77 -11.51 11.03 10.22
CA ALA A 77 -12.23 11.52 11.40
C ALA A 77 -13.68 11.00 11.50
N GLU A 78 -14.30 10.68 10.37
CA GLU A 78 -15.67 10.15 10.30
C GLU A 78 -15.77 8.67 10.75
N TYR A 79 -14.63 7.97 10.82
CA TYR A 79 -14.58 6.56 11.21
C TYR A 79 -14.21 6.43 12.69
N PRO A 80 -15.01 5.71 13.50
CA PRO A 80 -14.66 5.38 14.88
C PRO A 80 -13.38 4.54 14.99
N ASP A 81 -12.76 4.58 16.15
CA ASP A 81 -11.58 3.75 16.45
C ASP A 81 -11.92 2.26 16.31
N GLY A 82 -11.03 1.47 15.67
CA GLY A 82 -11.20 0.04 15.52
C GLY A 82 -12.38 -0.39 14.62
N SER A 83 -12.86 0.50 13.74
CA SER A 83 -13.95 0.20 12.82
C SER A 83 -13.60 -0.90 11.81
N PHE A 84 -12.31 -1.07 11.53
CA PHE A 84 -11.81 -2.03 10.54
C PHE A 84 -10.77 -2.98 11.15
N ASP A 85 -10.67 -4.17 10.59
CA ASP A 85 -9.64 -5.13 10.95
C ASP A 85 -8.36 -4.85 10.16
N TYR A 86 -8.51 -4.39 8.90
CA TYR A 86 -7.42 -3.96 8.04
C TYR A 86 -7.73 -2.64 7.34
N VAL A 87 -6.71 -1.77 7.28
CA VAL A 87 -6.70 -0.59 6.40
C VAL A 87 -5.58 -0.79 5.39
N ILE A 88 -5.86 -0.55 4.11
CA ILE A 88 -4.92 -0.73 3.00
C ILE A 88 -4.53 0.64 2.45
N LEU A 89 -3.24 0.81 2.15
CA LEU A 89 -2.66 1.90 1.35
C LEU A 89 -1.75 1.25 0.31
N ASN A 90 -2.32 0.82 -0.82
CA ASN A 90 -1.52 0.17 -1.87
C ASN A 90 -1.28 1.12 -3.03
N GLN A 91 -0.01 1.44 -3.30
CA GLN A 91 0.42 2.35 -4.36
C GLN A 91 -0.12 3.80 -4.23
N SER A 92 -0.49 4.21 -3.02
CA SER A 92 -0.98 5.57 -2.71
C SER A 92 -0.04 6.37 -1.80
N LEU A 93 0.78 5.67 -0.98
CA LEU A 93 1.63 6.31 0.03
C LEU A 93 2.62 7.35 -0.55
N GLN A 94 3.16 7.11 -1.74
CA GLN A 94 4.12 8.01 -2.40
C GLN A 94 3.51 9.33 -2.86
N GLU A 95 2.19 9.43 -2.93
CA GLU A 95 1.44 10.64 -3.29
C GLU A 95 1.04 11.47 -2.07
N ILE A 96 1.20 10.91 -0.86
CA ILE A 96 0.76 11.52 0.40
C ILE A 96 1.79 12.52 0.93
N ARG A 97 1.34 13.70 1.31
CA ARG A 97 2.18 14.73 1.95
C ARG A 97 2.32 14.52 3.45
N LYS A 98 1.27 14.08 4.14
CA LYS A 98 1.22 13.91 5.60
C LYS A 98 1.26 12.43 6.01
N VAL A 99 2.29 11.70 5.57
CA VAL A 99 2.43 10.23 5.75
C VAL A 99 2.24 9.79 7.20
N PHE A 100 2.92 10.44 8.16
CA PHE A 100 2.80 10.05 9.58
C PHE A 100 1.39 10.23 10.12
N PHE A 101 0.74 11.34 9.79
CA PHE A 101 -0.63 11.60 10.19
C PHE A 101 -1.57 10.53 9.63
N LEU A 102 -1.49 10.25 8.33
CA LEU A 102 -2.36 9.26 7.69
C LEU A 102 -2.16 7.84 8.24
N LEU A 103 -0.91 7.40 8.43
CA LEU A 103 -0.65 6.07 9.01
C LEU A 103 -1.12 5.95 10.46
N ARG A 104 -1.02 7.02 11.24
CA ARG A 104 -1.56 7.06 12.59
C ARG A 104 -3.08 6.96 12.60
N GLU A 105 -3.76 7.69 11.73
CA GLU A 105 -5.21 7.62 11.58
C GLU A 105 -5.65 6.24 11.05
N ALA A 106 -4.92 5.68 10.07
CA ALA A 106 -5.17 4.33 9.57
C ALA A 106 -5.06 3.28 10.68
N LEU A 107 -4.07 3.40 11.59
CA LEU A 107 -3.92 2.52 12.76
C LEU A 107 -4.86 2.88 13.93
N ARG A 108 -5.53 4.02 13.89
CA ARG A 108 -6.62 4.35 14.83
C ARG A 108 -7.91 3.65 14.41
N VAL A 109 -8.25 3.74 13.12
CA VAL A 109 -9.50 3.17 12.60
C VAL A 109 -9.39 1.67 12.30
N GLY A 110 -8.17 1.17 12.06
CA GLY A 110 -7.90 -0.24 11.77
C GLY A 110 -6.92 -0.88 12.75
N ASN A 111 -7.14 -2.16 13.05
CA ASN A 111 -6.25 -2.92 13.91
C ASN A 111 -4.87 -3.17 13.26
N ARG A 112 -4.85 -3.30 11.94
CA ARG A 112 -3.67 -3.56 11.11
C ARG A 112 -3.71 -2.67 9.87
N VAL A 113 -2.53 -2.23 9.41
CA VAL A 113 -2.41 -1.43 8.19
C VAL A 113 -1.48 -2.14 7.20
N ILE A 114 -1.94 -2.32 5.96
CA ILE A 114 -1.14 -2.87 4.88
C ILE A 114 -0.71 -1.70 3.99
N VAL A 115 0.60 -1.56 3.80
CA VAL A 115 1.19 -0.47 2.99
C VAL A 115 1.99 -1.06 1.85
N GLY A 116 1.61 -0.73 0.61
CA GLY A 116 2.34 -1.10 -0.60
C GLY A 116 2.88 0.14 -1.32
N PHE A 117 4.16 0.11 -1.73
CA PHE A 117 4.78 1.23 -2.43
C PHE A 117 5.91 0.78 -3.37
N PRO A 118 6.24 1.60 -4.41
CA PRO A 118 7.37 1.36 -5.28
C PRO A 118 8.69 1.65 -4.56
N ASN A 119 9.69 0.78 -4.73
CA ASN A 119 11.01 0.98 -4.14
C ASN A 119 11.90 1.86 -5.04
N PHE A 120 12.10 3.10 -4.66
CA PHE A 120 12.97 4.04 -5.38
C PHE A 120 14.45 3.60 -5.39
N ALA A 121 14.89 2.79 -4.41
CA ALA A 121 16.27 2.32 -4.31
C ALA A 121 16.58 1.04 -5.12
N TYR A 122 15.71 0.64 -6.05
CA TYR A 122 15.95 -0.46 -6.98
C TYR A 122 17.21 -0.22 -7.82
N ILE A 123 17.97 -1.27 -8.14
CA ILE A 123 19.29 -1.17 -8.77
C ILE A 123 19.29 -0.31 -10.05
N ASN A 124 18.31 -0.47 -10.93
CA ASN A 124 18.27 0.32 -12.17
C ASN A 124 18.02 1.81 -11.90
N ALA A 125 17.22 2.14 -10.86
CA ALA A 125 17.02 3.53 -10.45
C ALA A 125 18.35 4.14 -9.94
N ARG A 126 19.11 3.39 -9.14
CA ARG A 126 20.43 3.84 -8.65
C ARG A 126 21.41 4.05 -9.78
N VAL A 127 21.49 3.11 -10.73
CA VAL A 127 22.38 3.22 -11.90
C VAL A 127 21.98 4.42 -12.78
N CYS A 128 20.71 4.58 -13.06
CA CYS A 128 20.21 5.70 -13.86
C CYS A 128 20.54 7.05 -13.21
N LEU A 129 20.32 7.19 -11.91
CA LEU A 129 20.61 8.42 -11.19
C LEU A 129 22.13 8.63 -10.99
N GLY A 130 22.85 7.60 -10.52
CA GLY A 130 24.26 7.73 -10.12
C GLY A 130 25.23 7.82 -11.29
N LEU A 131 25.01 7.06 -12.37
CA LEU A 131 25.86 7.09 -13.56
C LEU A 131 25.28 7.95 -14.68
N GLY A 132 23.98 7.96 -14.85
CA GLY A 132 23.32 8.69 -15.93
C GLY A 132 22.94 10.13 -15.57
N GLY A 133 22.93 10.50 -14.29
CA GLY A 133 22.51 11.82 -13.82
C GLY A 133 21.05 12.18 -14.18
N LYS A 134 20.19 11.16 -14.40
CA LYS A 134 18.81 11.34 -14.84
C LYS A 134 17.83 10.81 -13.80
N ALA A 135 16.66 11.44 -13.69
CA ALA A 135 15.56 10.92 -12.90
C ALA A 135 15.19 9.50 -13.38
N PRO A 136 15.14 8.51 -12.48
CA PRO A 136 14.92 7.14 -12.89
C PRO A 136 13.48 6.88 -13.28
N MET A 137 13.30 6.14 -14.37
CA MET A 137 12.05 5.51 -14.75
C MET A 137 12.21 3.99 -14.62
N THR A 138 11.29 3.35 -13.92
CA THR A 138 11.28 1.89 -13.71
C THR A 138 9.87 1.35 -13.91
N PRO A 139 9.66 0.04 -14.05
CA PRO A 139 8.32 -0.52 -14.14
C PRO A 139 7.39 -0.15 -12.97
N SER A 140 7.96 0.12 -11.78
CA SER A 140 7.20 0.58 -10.61
C SER A 140 7.13 2.09 -10.44
N LEU A 141 7.88 2.85 -11.25
CA LEU A 141 7.92 4.32 -11.29
C LEU A 141 7.89 4.76 -12.76
N PRO A 142 6.74 4.61 -13.46
CA PRO A 142 6.67 4.73 -14.92
C PRO A 142 6.60 6.17 -15.42
N TYR A 143 6.45 7.16 -14.54
CA TYR A 143 6.22 8.56 -14.90
C TYR A 143 7.51 9.33 -15.15
N HIS A 144 7.45 10.32 -16.02
CA HIS A 144 8.50 11.31 -16.15
C HIS A 144 8.54 12.22 -14.92
N TRP A 145 9.71 12.83 -14.66
CA TRP A 145 9.90 13.71 -13.50
C TRP A 145 8.95 14.93 -13.48
N TYR A 146 8.50 15.38 -14.64
CA TYR A 146 7.59 16.54 -14.81
C TYR A 146 6.10 16.17 -14.81
N ASP A 147 5.76 14.87 -14.80
CA ASP A 147 4.41 14.33 -15.03
C ASP A 147 4.01 13.30 -13.95
N THR A 148 4.81 13.21 -12.90
CA THR A 148 4.60 12.21 -11.84
C THR A 148 3.62 12.72 -10.77
N PRO A 149 2.64 11.92 -10.33
CA PRO A 149 1.84 12.20 -9.15
C PRO A 149 2.64 12.01 -7.85
N ASN A 150 3.80 11.34 -7.91
CA ASN A 150 4.59 10.99 -6.75
C ASN A 150 5.25 12.25 -6.15
N VAL A 151 4.91 12.56 -4.91
CA VAL A 151 5.53 13.64 -4.13
C VAL A 151 6.60 13.10 -3.17
N ARG A 152 6.70 11.78 -3.03
CA ARG A 152 7.67 11.09 -2.17
C ARG A 152 8.42 10.01 -2.96
N PHE A 153 9.73 9.98 -2.74
CA PHE A 153 10.62 8.93 -3.23
C PHE A 153 11.19 8.22 -2.01
N LEU A 154 10.67 7.02 -1.73
CA LEU A 154 11.08 6.27 -0.56
C LEU A 154 11.65 4.91 -0.95
N SER A 155 12.56 4.42 -0.14
CA SER A 155 13.10 3.07 -0.26
C SER A 155 12.54 2.16 0.85
N ILE A 156 12.77 0.86 0.69
CA ILE A 156 12.46 -0.13 1.73
C ILE A 156 13.20 0.19 3.05
N SER A 157 14.43 0.66 2.97
CA SER A 157 15.23 1.05 4.14
C SER A 157 14.67 2.29 4.83
N ASP A 158 14.29 3.32 4.05
CA ASP A 158 13.69 4.54 4.59
C ASP A 158 12.39 4.24 5.33
N PHE A 159 11.53 3.40 4.74
CA PHE A 159 10.26 3.04 5.36
C PHE A 159 10.44 2.23 6.64
N ARG A 160 11.40 1.30 6.69
CA ARG A 160 11.73 0.56 7.92
C ARG A 160 12.24 1.48 9.03
N ASN A 161 13.13 2.40 8.70
CA ASN A 161 13.66 3.38 9.66
C ASN A 161 12.54 4.28 10.18
N PHE A 162 11.68 4.75 9.29
CA PHE A 162 10.50 5.55 9.64
C PHE A 162 9.56 4.77 10.60
N CYS A 163 9.26 3.50 10.32
CA CYS A 163 8.44 2.68 11.21
C CYS A 163 9.07 2.57 12.60
N ALA A 164 10.37 2.27 12.66
CA ALA A 164 11.09 2.16 13.94
C ALA A 164 11.09 3.48 14.73
N GLU A 165 11.33 4.62 14.04
CA GLU A 165 11.32 5.96 14.65
C GLU A 165 9.93 6.34 15.21
N LYS A 166 8.86 5.97 14.50
CA LYS A 166 7.49 6.37 14.85
C LYS A 166 6.73 5.35 15.69
N GLY A 167 7.36 4.23 16.09
CA GLY A 167 6.75 3.20 16.93
C GLY A 167 5.71 2.34 16.19
N PHE A 168 5.87 2.17 14.88
CA PHE A 168 5.08 1.22 14.09
C PHE A 168 5.75 -0.14 14.05
N ALA A 169 5.08 -1.18 14.57
CA ALA A 169 5.58 -2.54 14.50
C ALA A 169 5.36 -3.12 13.10
N VAL A 170 6.44 -3.53 12.44
CA VAL A 170 6.38 -4.28 11.18
C VAL A 170 6.13 -5.75 11.52
N ARG A 171 4.92 -6.25 11.26
CA ARG A 171 4.51 -7.64 11.53
C ARG A 171 4.88 -8.59 10.39
N LYS A 172 4.80 -8.11 9.15
CA LYS A 172 5.17 -8.87 7.96
C LYS A 172 5.69 -7.90 6.89
N ALA A 173 6.62 -8.36 6.06
CA ALA A 173 7.07 -7.62 4.90
C ALA A 173 7.27 -8.59 3.72
N CYS A 174 6.80 -8.20 2.54
CA CYS A 174 7.00 -8.91 1.28
C CYS A 174 7.60 -7.95 0.26
N PHE A 175 8.53 -8.44 -0.53
CA PHE A 175 9.26 -7.66 -1.52
C PHE A 175 9.15 -8.34 -2.87
N LEU A 176 8.80 -7.59 -3.91
CA LEU A 176 8.50 -8.12 -5.23
C LEU A 176 9.37 -7.50 -6.31
N ASN A 177 9.75 -8.32 -7.29
CA ASN A 177 10.25 -7.87 -8.57
C ASN A 177 9.40 -8.54 -9.67
N GLY A 178 8.37 -7.83 -10.14
CA GLY A 178 7.28 -8.42 -10.88
C GLY A 178 6.58 -9.50 -10.03
N GLU A 179 6.43 -10.68 -10.57
CA GLU A 179 5.81 -11.83 -9.87
C GLU A 179 6.76 -12.54 -8.90
N ARG A 180 8.05 -12.19 -8.90
CA ARG A 180 9.07 -12.91 -8.12
C ARG A 180 9.22 -12.32 -6.73
N PRO A 181 9.06 -13.11 -5.65
CA PRO A 181 9.39 -12.68 -4.30
C PRO A 181 10.92 -12.54 -4.15
N ILE A 182 11.36 -11.48 -3.48
CA ILE A 182 12.75 -11.16 -3.22
C ILE A 182 13.03 -11.30 -1.74
N THR A 183 13.92 -12.23 -1.36
CA THR A 183 14.33 -12.46 0.03
C THR A 183 15.70 -11.88 0.36
N PHE A 184 16.61 -11.84 -0.64
CA PHE A 184 17.97 -11.39 -0.45
C PHE A 184 18.20 -10.01 -1.08
N TRP A 185 18.76 -9.07 -0.30
CA TRP A 185 19.00 -7.67 -0.66
C TRP A 185 17.75 -6.96 -1.24
N PRO A 186 16.61 -6.98 -0.54
CA PRO A 186 15.36 -6.47 -1.10
C PRO A 186 15.42 -4.98 -1.47
N ASN A 187 16.13 -4.17 -0.67
CA ASN A 187 16.29 -2.74 -0.98
C ASN A 187 17.02 -2.46 -2.31
N LEU A 188 17.76 -3.44 -2.83
CA LEU A 188 18.47 -3.34 -4.11
C LEU A 188 17.70 -4.01 -5.26
N ARG A 189 17.05 -5.14 -4.98
CA ARG A 189 16.54 -6.07 -6.00
C ARG A 189 15.05 -6.04 -6.18
N ALA A 190 14.28 -5.50 -5.22
CA ALA A 190 12.83 -5.41 -5.33
C ALA A 190 12.38 -4.11 -5.99
N LEU A 191 11.39 -4.21 -6.88
CA LEU A 191 10.70 -3.08 -7.49
C LEU A 191 9.65 -2.46 -6.56
N GLY A 192 9.03 -3.27 -5.70
CA GLY A 192 8.02 -2.83 -4.75
C GLY A 192 8.09 -3.60 -3.43
N ALA A 193 7.46 -3.04 -2.43
CA ALA A 193 7.39 -3.59 -1.08
C ALA A 193 5.97 -3.49 -0.53
N ILE A 194 5.59 -4.49 0.26
CA ILE A 194 4.32 -4.53 0.98
C ILE A 194 4.62 -4.85 2.44
N PHE A 195 4.11 -4.02 3.34
CA PHE A 195 4.30 -4.14 4.78
C PHE A 195 2.96 -4.29 5.48
N LEU A 196 2.90 -5.18 6.46
CA LEU A 196 1.81 -5.27 7.43
C LEU A 196 2.27 -4.63 8.74
N LEU A 197 1.57 -3.59 9.15
CA LEU A 197 1.89 -2.79 10.33
C LEU A 197 0.83 -2.96 11.42
N SER A 198 1.26 -2.76 12.66
CA SER A 198 0.38 -2.50 13.81
C SER A 198 1.06 -1.49 14.74
N TRP A 199 0.37 -1.04 15.79
CA TRP A 199 1.08 -0.37 16.89
C TRP A 199 2.06 -1.32 17.56
N GLU A 200 3.20 -0.80 18.03
CA GLU A 200 4.00 -1.52 19.00
C GLU A 200 3.18 -1.72 20.28
N GLU A 201 3.08 -2.96 20.74
CA GLU A 201 2.53 -3.25 22.05
C GLU A 201 3.46 -2.58 23.09
N LYS A 202 2.92 -1.62 23.86
CA LYS A 202 3.66 -1.11 25.01
C LYS A 202 3.95 -2.32 25.90
N LYS A 203 5.21 -2.78 25.95
CA LYS A 203 5.65 -3.73 26.96
C LYS A 203 5.24 -3.12 28.30
N GLY A 204 4.27 -3.74 28.95
CA GLY A 204 3.82 -3.32 30.28
C GLY A 204 5.04 -3.19 31.20
N ARG A 205 5.16 -2.02 31.81
CA ARG A 205 6.06 -1.82 32.96
C ARG A 205 5.51 -2.51 34.15
#